data_f50d9ce54feb790c4dc7916705102a27
#
_entry.id   f50d9ce54feb790c4dc7916705102a27
#
_cell.length_a   1.000
_cell.length_b   1.000
_cell.length_c   1.000
_cell.angle_alpha   90.00
_cell.angle_beta   90.00
_cell.angle_gamma   90.00
#
_symmetry.space_group_name_H-M   'P 1'
#
loop_
_entity.id
_entity.type
_entity.pdbx_description
1 polymer ?
#
loop_
_entity_poly.entity_id
_entity_poly.type
_entity_poly.pdbx_seq_one_letter_code
_entity_poly.pdbx_strand_id
1 'polypeptide(L)'
;MHRPSRPARVLTLALATGTLLVTAACAGDTGSPEAAPASPAAKQSPSSPSLSSLSSSSPSPSSPSASATRALTTNGAKAALITEADIEDAWTQVNNAASWRDKLLVGKVDVASFLNGETSSQDCQKLLDSLYSDTLLGRPAGASALTGFTQGDARLLYQVGDYGKGSLEKSLDWMKSLADTCDQFTVTGSDGGKRTVQVVSSSLPAVGDGRQGLTLTVQGTSNGEPVTLKLDVAAVRVGSSGILVTNGGPSGVDHDSTETAVQQGTQRLQQVLAGKTPSPTPTTLD
;
A
#
# COMPACT_ATOMS: atom_id res chain seq x y z
N MET A 1 13.45 24.15 -56.54
CA MET A 1 12.83 25.39 -56.08
C MET A 1 11.31 25.25 -56.28
N HIS A 2 10.60 24.87 -55.24
CA HIS A 2 9.14 25.14 -55.13
C HIS A 2 8.79 24.85 -53.67
N ARG A 3 8.47 25.91 -52.91
CA ARG A 3 7.92 25.87 -51.55
C ARG A 3 6.38 25.79 -51.69
N PRO A 4 5.68 24.90 -51.01
CA PRO A 4 4.25 25.07 -50.82
C PRO A 4 3.96 25.78 -49.47
N SER A 5 3.04 26.69 -49.54
CA SER A 5 2.48 27.57 -48.53
C SER A 5 1.66 26.84 -47.48
N ARG A 6 1.78 27.30 -46.22
CA ARG A 6 0.97 26.86 -45.08
C ARG A 6 -0.41 27.53 -45.09
N PRO A 7 -1.53 26.84 -44.79
CA PRO A 7 -2.78 27.52 -44.44
C PRO A 7 -2.82 27.81 -42.93
N ALA A 8 -3.11 29.08 -42.62
CA ALA A 8 -3.44 29.55 -41.27
C ALA A 8 -4.82 28.99 -40.86
N ARG A 9 -4.92 28.43 -39.68
CA ARG A 9 -6.21 28.08 -39.07
C ARG A 9 -6.55 29.07 -37.96
N VAL A 10 -7.67 29.70 -38.20
CA VAL A 10 -8.33 30.70 -37.36
C VAL A 10 -8.87 30.05 -36.09
N LEU A 11 -8.50 30.63 -34.94
CA LEU A 11 -9.08 30.32 -33.63
C LEU A 11 -10.45 31.02 -33.53
N THR A 12 -11.51 30.27 -33.32
CA THR A 12 -12.78 30.80 -32.81
C THR A 12 -12.86 30.55 -31.30
N LEU A 13 -12.83 31.65 -30.55
CA LEU A 13 -13.21 31.70 -29.15
C LEU A 13 -14.73 31.60 -29.03
N ALA A 14 -15.23 30.64 -28.27
CA ALA A 14 -16.62 30.65 -27.79
C ALA A 14 -16.58 30.91 -26.26
N LEU A 15 -17.04 32.11 -25.89
CA LEU A 15 -17.40 32.45 -24.50
C LEU A 15 -18.79 31.82 -24.20
N ALA A 16 -18.84 31.02 -23.16
CA ALA A 16 -20.10 30.60 -22.54
C ALA A 16 -20.12 31.13 -21.10
N THR A 17 -20.91 32.18 -20.89
CA THR A 17 -21.33 32.71 -19.60
C THR A 17 -22.46 31.83 -19.06
N GLY A 18 -22.31 31.26 -17.88
CA GLY A 18 -23.30 30.45 -17.17
C GLY A 18 -23.41 30.87 -15.70
N THR A 19 -24.57 31.39 -15.39
CA THR A 19 -25.12 32.04 -14.22
C THR A 19 -24.98 31.27 -12.90
N LEU A 20 -24.67 32.04 -11.82
CA LEU A 20 -24.83 31.72 -10.41
C LEU A 20 -26.30 31.46 -10.05
N LEU A 21 -26.56 30.42 -9.28
CA LEU A 21 -27.75 30.30 -8.42
C LEU A 21 -27.31 30.08 -6.99
N VAL A 22 -27.48 31.15 -6.22
CA VAL A 22 -27.45 31.19 -4.76
C VAL A 22 -28.83 30.75 -4.27
N THR A 23 -28.91 29.79 -3.37
CA THR A 23 -30.08 29.64 -2.50
C THR A 23 -29.61 29.52 -1.06
N ALA A 24 -30.04 30.52 -0.32
CA ALA A 24 -29.84 30.70 1.12
C ALA A 24 -30.95 30.00 1.91
N ALA A 25 -30.59 29.69 3.16
CA ALA A 25 -31.34 29.81 4.41
C ALA A 25 -32.51 28.85 4.71
N CYS A 26 -32.42 28.28 5.92
CA CYS A 26 -33.28 28.47 7.13
C CYS A 26 -32.62 27.63 8.23
N ALA A 27 -32.15 28.13 9.32
CA ALA A 27 -32.62 28.84 10.49
C ALA A 27 -33.82 28.23 11.18
N GLY A 28 -33.63 27.93 12.48
CA GLY A 28 -34.64 27.59 13.47
C GLY A 28 -34.41 26.23 14.12
N ASP A 29 -34.41 26.01 15.39
CA ASP A 29 -34.82 26.86 16.53
C ASP A 29 -34.32 26.22 17.84
N THR A 30 -34.10 27.05 18.79
CA THR A 30 -33.91 26.93 20.24
C THR A 30 -34.70 25.85 20.96
N GLY A 31 -34.07 25.26 21.99
CA GLY A 31 -34.77 24.50 23.03
C GLY A 31 -33.85 23.92 24.10
N SER A 32 -33.39 24.72 25.01
CA SER A 32 -33.10 24.39 26.42
C SER A 32 -34.16 25.11 27.28
N PRO A 33 -34.32 24.84 28.59
CA PRO A 33 -33.61 24.01 29.57
C PRO A 33 -34.55 23.23 30.49
N GLU A 34 -34.01 22.72 31.56
CA GLU A 34 -34.54 22.63 32.95
C GLU A 34 -34.53 21.26 33.64
N ALA A 35 -33.64 21.23 34.56
CA ALA A 35 -33.75 21.06 36.02
C ALA A 35 -33.84 19.64 36.59
N ALA A 36 -32.81 19.34 37.39
CA ALA A 36 -32.87 18.40 38.51
C ALA A 36 -33.94 18.80 39.55
N PRO A 37 -34.35 17.97 40.53
CA PRO A 37 -33.49 17.64 41.65
C PRO A 37 -33.71 16.31 42.41
N ALA A 38 -32.75 16.02 43.28
CA ALA A 38 -32.82 15.51 44.66
C ALA A 38 -33.06 14.03 44.95
N SER A 39 -32.06 13.49 45.63
CA SER A 39 -32.11 12.37 46.60
C SER A 39 -33.15 12.55 47.73
N PRO A 40 -33.52 11.50 48.51
CA PRO A 40 -32.70 11.17 49.64
C PRO A 40 -32.58 9.69 50.06
N ALA A 41 -31.59 9.51 50.91
CA ALA A 41 -31.15 8.39 51.72
C ALA A 41 -32.24 7.59 52.48
N ALA A 42 -31.95 6.30 52.75
CA ALA A 42 -32.22 5.67 54.03
C ALA A 42 -31.31 4.45 54.26
N LYS A 43 -30.69 4.51 55.42
CA LYS A 43 -29.91 3.51 56.16
C LYS A 43 -30.71 2.22 56.40
N GLN A 44 -30.02 1.08 56.52
CA GLN A 44 -29.93 0.23 57.73
C GLN A 44 -29.15 -1.06 57.45
N SER A 45 -28.06 -1.27 58.17
CA SER A 45 -27.56 -2.60 58.59
C SER A 45 -28.37 -3.08 59.76
N PRO A 46 -28.45 -4.38 60.17
CA PRO A 46 -27.27 -5.13 60.64
C PRO A 46 -27.29 -6.66 60.44
N SER A 47 -26.17 -7.26 60.86
CA SER A 47 -25.97 -8.58 61.44
C SER A 47 -25.60 -9.78 60.56
N SER A 48 -24.36 -10.20 60.74
CA SER A 48 -23.82 -11.53 60.44
C SER A 48 -24.53 -12.66 61.18
N PRO A 49 -24.43 -13.95 60.73
CA PRO A 49 -23.36 -14.76 61.27
C PRO A 49 -22.58 -15.63 60.23
N SER A 50 -21.37 -15.94 60.62
CA SER A 50 -20.42 -16.87 60.06
C SER A 50 -20.99 -18.26 59.82
N LEU A 51 -20.69 -18.82 58.64
CA LEU A 51 -20.54 -20.28 58.46
C LEU A 51 -19.38 -20.55 57.52
N SER A 52 -18.41 -21.26 58.02
CA SER A 52 -17.29 -21.86 57.32
C SER A 52 -17.76 -22.82 56.24
N SER A 53 -17.22 -22.69 55.01
CA SER A 53 -17.32 -23.78 54.04
C SER A 53 -16.19 -23.68 53.02
N LEU A 54 -15.29 -24.61 53.17
CA LEU A 54 -14.59 -25.38 52.11
C LEU A 54 -14.13 -24.62 50.86
N SER A 55 -12.85 -24.36 50.82
CA SER A 55 -12.08 -24.01 49.65
C SER A 55 -12.22 -25.07 48.56
N SER A 56 -13.08 -24.83 47.57
CA SER A 56 -12.96 -25.47 46.24
C SER A 56 -12.14 -24.59 45.37
N SER A 57 -10.88 -24.97 45.19
CA SER A 57 -9.98 -24.39 44.20
C SER A 57 -10.48 -24.78 42.82
N SER A 58 -11.33 -23.94 42.20
CA SER A 58 -11.57 -24.01 40.76
C SER A 58 -10.27 -23.61 40.04
N PRO A 59 -9.78 -24.42 39.09
CA PRO A 59 -8.72 -23.97 38.22
C PRO A 59 -9.26 -22.81 37.37
N SER A 60 -8.70 -21.60 37.57
CA SER A 60 -8.90 -20.48 36.63
C SER A 60 -8.55 -20.96 35.22
N PRO A 61 -9.42 -20.71 34.23
CA PRO A 61 -9.03 -20.92 32.86
C PRO A 61 -7.83 -20.01 32.59
N SER A 62 -6.68 -20.62 32.27
CA SER A 62 -5.51 -19.93 31.79
C SER A 62 -5.92 -19.13 30.56
N SER A 63 -5.99 -17.81 30.67
CA SER A 63 -6.10 -16.93 29.49
C SER A 63 -5.06 -17.38 28.46
N PRO A 64 -5.42 -17.50 27.17
CA PRO A 64 -4.41 -17.80 26.15
C PRO A 64 -3.36 -16.70 26.23
N SER A 65 -2.14 -17.08 26.61
CA SER A 65 -0.97 -16.19 26.50
C SER A 65 -0.95 -15.67 25.09
N ALA A 66 -1.12 -14.37 24.91
CA ALA A 66 -0.84 -13.72 23.65
C ALA A 66 0.57 -14.14 23.24
N SER A 67 0.68 -14.95 22.18
CA SER A 67 1.97 -15.39 21.65
C SER A 67 2.76 -14.13 21.33
N ALA A 68 3.83 -13.87 22.08
CA ALA A 68 4.71 -12.74 21.84
C ALA A 68 5.22 -12.86 20.40
N THR A 69 4.84 -11.91 19.56
CA THR A 69 5.30 -11.83 18.17
C THR A 69 6.82 -11.70 18.21
N ARG A 70 7.53 -12.67 17.64
CA ARG A 70 8.99 -12.64 17.59
C ARG A 70 9.48 -11.55 16.65
N ALA A 71 10.63 -10.95 16.96
CA ALA A 71 11.30 -10.07 16.02
C ALA A 71 11.68 -10.84 14.74
N LEU A 72 11.53 -10.19 13.60
CA LEU A 72 11.92 -10.75 12.31
C LEU A 72 13.45 -10.91 12.26
N THR A 73 13.92 -12.13 12.01
CA THR A 73 15.34 -12.43 11.82
C THR A 73 15.68 -12.43 10.31
N THR A 74 16.97 -12.37 9.97
CA THR A 74 17.43 -12.46 8.57
C THR A 74 16.95 -13.75 7.87
N ASN A 75 17.03 -14.88 8.57
CA ASN A 75 16.50 -16.14 8.02
C ASN A 75 14.98 -16.14 7.96
N GLY A 76 14.33 -15.50 8.95
CA GLY A 76 12.88 -15.31 8.93
C GLY A 76 12.42 -14.43 7.77
N ALA A 77 13.12 -13.33 7.48
CA ALA A 77 12.81 -12.47 6.35
C ALA A 77 12.88 -13.23 5.02
N LYS A 78 13.93 -14.06 4.84
CA LYS A 78 14.07 -14.92 3.65
C LYS A 78 12.97 -15.98 3.57
N ALA A 79 12.59 -16.60 4.69
CA ALA A 79 11.53 -17.59 4.74
C ALA A 79 10.13 -17.00 4.50
N ALA A 80 9.94 -15.70 4.79
CA ALA A 80 8.70 -14.99 4.56
C ALA A 80 8.54 -14.47 3.12
N LEU A 81 9.55 -14.64 2.25
CA LEU A 81 9.41 -14.33 0.83
C LEU A 81 8.41 -15.29 0.18
N ILE A 82 7.58 -14.76 -0.71
CA ILE A 82 6.74 -15.58 -1.58
C ILE A 82 7.61 -16.31 -2.61
N THR A 83 7.07 -17.41 -3.14
CA THR A 83 7.68 -18.25 -4.16
C THR A 83 6.77 -18.31 -5.39
N GLU A 84 7.22 -18.90 -6.48
CA GLU A 84 6.39 -19.12 -7.68
C GLU A 84 5.11 -19.92 -7.35
N ALA A 85 5.18 -20.85 -6.39
CA ALA A 85 4.02 -21.64 -5.96
C ALA A 85 3.01 -20.85 -5.11
N ASP A 86 3.35 -19.66 -4.63
CA ASP A 86 2.46 -18.79 -3.84
C ASP A 86 1.69 -17.80 -4.71
N ILE A 87 2.14 -17.60 -5.96
CA ILE A 87 1.52 -16.76 -6.98
C ILE A 87 1.27 -17.62 -8.21
N GLU A 88 0.41 -17.19 -9.09
CA GLU A 88 -0.02 -17.98 -10.25
C GLU A 88 1.13 -18.57 -11.08
N ASP A 89 0.91 -19.72 -11.71
CA ASP A 89 1.91 -20.54 -12.43
C ASP A 89 2.68 -19.82 -13.57
N ALA A 90 2.21 -18.66 -14.01
CA ALA A 90 2.83 -17.89 -15.09
C ALA A 90 3.99 -16.99 -14.66
N TRP A 91 4.23 -16.85 -13.35
CA TRP A 91 5.31 -16.03 -12.81
C TRP A 91 6.61 -16.82 -12.68
N THR A 92 7.73 -16.24 -13.11
CA THR A 92 9.06 -16.83 -12.98
C THR A 92 9.93 -15.95 -12.08
N GLN A 93 10.52 -16.54 -11.04
CA GLN A 93 11.40 -15.86 -10.11
C GLN A 93 12.73 -15.47 -10.77
N VAL A 94 13.26 -14.28 -10.41
CA VAL A 94 14.52 -13.78 -10.92
C VAL A 94 15.57 -13.61 -9.81
N ASN A 95 16.84 -13.71 -10.17
CA ASN A 95 17.93 -13.62 -9.20
C ASN A 95 18.43 -12.19 -8.95
N ASN A 96 18.06 -11.20 -9.79
CA ASN A 96 18.64 -9.85 -9.80
C ASN A 96 17.62 -8.75 -9.52
N ALA A 97 16.51 -9.05 -8.87
CA ALA A 97 15.44 -8.08 -8.59
C ALA A 97 15.93 -6.82 -7.83
N ALA A 98 16.96 -6.95 -7.01
CA ALA A 98 17.56 -5.82 -6.29
C ALA A 98 18.13 -4.73 -7.22
N SER A 99 18.47 -5.06 -8.46
CA SER A 99 18.98 -4.10 -9.44
C SER A 99 17.88 -3.35 -10.20
N TRP A 100 16.61 -3.68 -10.03
CA TRP A 100 15.50 -3.12 -10.81
C TRP A 100 15.29 -1.63 -10.59
N ARG A 101 15.66 -1.14 -9.42
CA ARG A 101 15.66 0.30 -9.15
C ARG A 101 16.56 1.09 -10.11
N ASP A 102 17.73 0.54 -10.41
CA ASP A 102 18.76 1.23 -11.20
C ASP A 102 18.61 0.94 -12.70
N LYS A 103 18.16 -0.28 -13.03
CA LYS A 103 17.98 -0.72 -14.42
C LYS A 103 16.89 -1.80 -14.48
N LEU A 104 15.80 -1.49 -15.15
CA LEU A 104 14.70 -2.42 -15.39
C LEU A 104 14.25 -2.35 -16.84
N LEU A 105 14.89 -3.15 -17.69
CA LEU A 105 14.52 -3.24 -19.11
C LEU A 105 13.35 -4.22 -19.28
N VAL A 106 12.24 -3.73 -19.85
CA VAL A 106 11.06 -4.52 -20.19
C VAL A 106 10.73 -4.29 -21.67
N GLY A 107 10.90 -5.29 -22.50
CA GLY A 107 10.83 -5.12 -23.95
C GLY A 107 11.84 -4.07 -24.44
N LYS A 108 11.33 -2.96 -24.95
CA LYS A 108 12.12 -1.81 -25.41
C LYS A 108 12.14 -0.64 -24.42
N VAL A 109 11.46 -0.76 -23.27
CA VAL A 109 11.33 0.30 -22.28
C VAL A 109 12.25 0.03 -21.11
N ASP A 110 13.14 0.96 -20.81
CA ASP A 110 13.84 0.99 -19.53
C ASP A 110 12.91 1.68 -18.50
N VAL A 111 12.20 0.85 -17.72
CA VAL A 111 11.21 1.31 -16.75
C VAL A 111 11.85 2.16 -15.66
N ALA A 112 13.06 1.83 -15.21
CA ALA A 112 13.77 2.63 -14.20
C ALA A 112 14.07 4.03 -14.74
N SER A 113 14.58 4.14 -15.97
CA SER A 113 14.82 5.42 -16.64
C SER A 113 13.50 6.16 -16.93
N PHE A 114 12.43 5.44 -17.28
CA PHE A 114 11.12 6.03 -17.57
C PHE A 114 10.46 6.61 -16.33
N LEU A 115 10.67 6.04 -15.16
CA LEU A 115 10.18 6.56 -13.88
C LEU A 115 11.06 7.68 -13.31
N ASN A 116 12.31 7.75 -13.74
CA ASN A 116 13.26 8.76 -13.25
C ASN A 116 12.94 10.14 -13.84
N GLY A 117 12.85 11.15 -12.97
CA GLY A 117 12.58 12.54 -13.35
C GLY A 117 12.25 13.39 -12.14
N GLU A 118 12.01 14.66 -12.38
CA GLU A 118 11.73 15.65 -11.34
C GLU A 118 10.28 16.13 -11.38
N THR A 119 9.68 16.30 -10.22
CA THR A 119 8.38 16.93 -10.02
C THR A 119 8.46 17.99 -8.91
N SER A 120 7.53 18.92 -8.90
CA SER A 120 7.50 20.04 -7.91
C SER A 120 7.04 19.61 -6.52
N SER A 121 6.33 18.48 -6.40
CA SER A 121 5.83 17.96 -5.12
C SER A 121 6.82 16.99 -4.50
N GLN A 122 7.23 17.23 -3.25
CA GLN A 122 8.17 16.37 -2.53
C GLN A 122 7.60 14.97 -2.27
N ASP A 123 6.30 14.87 -1.95
CA ASP A 123 5.67 13.57 -1.69
C ASP A 123 5.53 12.75 -2.96
N CYS A 124 5.17 13.38 -4.08
CA CYS A 124 5.08 12.72 -5.37
C CYS A 124 6.47 12.32 -5.90
N GLN A 125 7.50 13.15 -5.65
CA GLN A 125 8.90 12.80 -5.94
C GLN A 125 9.33 11.58 -5.11
N LYS A 126 9.09 11.61 -3.81
CA LYS A 126 9.41 10.49 -2.93
C LYS A 126 8.71 9.20 -3.35
N LEU A 127 7.45 9.27 -3.81
CA LEU A 127 6.75 8.12 -4.35
C LEU A 127 7.48 7.52 -5.56
N LEU A 128 7.80 8.35 -6.56
CA LEU A 128 8.51 7.90 -7.76
C LEU A 128 9.88 7.29 -7.45
N ASP A 129 10.66 7.96 -6.60
CA ASP A 129 12.00 7.50 -6.21
C ASP A 129 11.98 6.18 -5.43
N SER A 130 10.81 5.81 -4.90
CA SER A 130 10.62 4.60 -4.12
C SER A 130 10.11 3.41 -4.93
N LEU A 131 9.62 3.62 -6.16
CA LEU A 131 9.11 2.54 -6.99
C LEU A 131 10.24 1.57 -7.39
N TYR A 132 9.94 0.28 -7.34
CA TYR A 132 10.92 -0.80 -7.54
C TYR A 132 12.16 -0.69 -6.63
N SER A 133 12.02 -0.01 -5.49
CA SER A 133 13.07 0.09 -4.47
C SER A 133 12.60 -0.51 -3.14
N ASP A 134 13.53 -0.63 -2.21
CA ASP A 134 13.28 -1.11 -0.85
C ASP A 134 12.98 0.02 0.15
N THR A 135 12.63 1.22 -0.33
CA THR A 135 12.55 2.41 0.52
C THR A 135 11.16 3.01 0.67
N LEU A 136 10.13 2.50 -0.01
CA LEU A 136 8.77 3.07 0.07
C LEU A 136 8.21 3.10 1.50
N LEU A 137 8.40 2.02 2.25
CA LEU A 137 8.04 1.95 3.67
C LEU A 137 9.08 2.57 4.60
N GLY A 138 10.08 3.22 4.04
CA GLY A 138 11.28 3.67 4.73
C GLY A 138 12.37 2.59 4.74
N ARG A 139 13.52 2.93 5.33
CA ARG A 139 14.62 1.97 5.43
C ARG A 139 14.31 0.96 6.53
N PRO A 140 14.44 -0.36 6.29
CA PRO A 140 14.30 -1.37 7.34
C PRO A 140 15.23 -1.07 8.52
N ALA A 141 14.70 -1.14 9.74
CA ALA A 141 15.47 -0.97 10.98
C ALA A 141 16.17 -2.27 11.40
N GLY A 142 15.71 -3.40 10.86
CA GLY A 142 16.20 -4.74 11.18
C GLY A 142 16.36 -5.60 9.93
N ALA A 143 16.03 -6.88 10.07
CA ALA A 143 16.15 -7.84 8.99
C ALA A 143 15.20 -7.51 7.83
N SER A 144 15.67 -7.69 6.61
CA SER A 144 14.87 -7.57 5.39
C SER A 144 15.31 -8.58 4.34
N ALA A 145 14.40 -8.88 3.41
CA ALA A 145 14.67 -9.68 2.23
C ALA A 145 13.75 -9.23 1.09
N LEU A 146 14.18 -9.42 -0.15
CA LEU A 146 13.40 -9.14 -1.34
C LEU A 146 13.54 -10.25 -2.36
N THR A 147 12.54 -10.37 -3.21
CA THR A 147 12.53 -11.25 -4.38
C THR A 147 11.76 -10.56 -5.50
N GLY A 148 11.96 -11.00 -6.73
CA GLY A 148 11.25 -10.49 -7.88
C GLY A 148 10.83 -11.59 -8.83
N PHE A 149 9.78 -11.31 -9.57
CA PHE A 149 9.17 -12.24 -10.53
C PHE A 149 8.88 -11.53 -11.84
N THR A 150 8.91 -12.28 -12.93
CA THR A 150 8.58 -11.80 -14.27
C THR A 150 7.46 -12.63 -14.87
N GLN A 151 6.52 -11.97 -15.53
CA GLN A 151 5.47 -12.58 -16.35
C GLN A 151 5.28 -11.71 -17.59
N GLY A 152 5.74 -12.19 -18.75
CA GLY A 152 5.76 -11.35 -19.95
C GLY A 152 6.45 -10.00 -19.71
N ASP A 153 5.71 -8.91 -19.91
CA ASP A 153 6.17 -7.54 -19.67
C ASP A 153 5.85 -7.01 -18.27
N ALA A 154 5.26 -7.82 -17.41
CA ALA A 154 5.02 -7.46 -16.02
C ALA A 154 6.22 -7.83 -15.12
N ARG A 155 6.41 -7.05 -14.07
CA ARG A 155 7.44 -7.22 -13.04
C ARG A 155 6.80 -7.08 -11.67
N LEU A 156 6.98 -8.09 -10.82
CA LEU A 156 6.53 -8.08 -9.44
C LEU A 156 7.75 -8.09 -8.53
N LEU A 157 7.96 -7.00 -7.79
CA LEU A 157 8.94 -6.91 -6.71
C LEU A 157 8.20 -7.13 -5.38
N TYR A 158 8.66 -8.08 -4.60
CA TYR A 158 8.15 -8.39 -3.27
C TYR A 158 9.25 -8.21 -2.24
N GLN A 159 8.95 -7.48 -1.18
CA GLN A 159 9.88 -7.23 -0.10
C GLN A 159 9.19 -7.46 1.24
N VAL A 160 9.95 -8.00 2.21
CA VAL A 160 9.57 -8.08 3.60
C VAL A 160 10.68 -7.51 4.48
N GLY A 161 10.33 -6.80 5.56
CA GLY A 161 11.33 -6.23 6.46
C GLY A 161 10.76 -5.86 7.82
N ASP A 162 11.66 -5.65 8.79
CA ASP A 162 11.34 -5.07 10.09
C ASP A 162 11.63 -3.56 10.06
N TYR A 163 10.60 -2.75 10.27
CA TYR A 163 10.67 -1.29 10.18
C TYR A 163 10.36 -0.62 11.52
N GLY A 164 9.85 -1.38 12.50
CA GLY A 164 9.24 -0.84 13.70
C GLY A 164 7.80 -0.33 13.47
N LYS A 165 6.92 -0.64 14.42
CA LYS A 165 5.48 -0.38 14.32
C LYS A 165 5.15 1.08 13.96
N GLY A 166 5.71 2.05 14.71
CA GLY A 166 5.39 3.47 14.53
C GLY A 166 5.90 4.04 13.19
N SER A 167 6.98 3.50 12.62
CA SER A 167 7.46 3.88 11.29
C SER A 167 6.53 3.38 10.21
N LEU A 168 6.06 2.14 10.31
CA LEU A 168 5.11 1.55 9.35
C LEU A 168 3.76 2.26 9.37
N GLU A 169 3.23 2.60 10.54
CA GLU A 169 1.99 3.38 10.64
C GLU A 169 2.11 4.71 9.90
N LYS A 170 3.19 5.46 10.14
CA LYS A 170 3.45 6.72 9.41
C LYS A 170 3.59 6.53 7.90
N SER A 171 4.24 5.44 7.47
CA SER A 171 4.39 5.15 6.03
C SER A 171 3.07 4.79 5.38
N LEU A 172 2.21 4.02 6.05
CA LEU A 172 0.86 3.71 5.56
C LEU A 172 -0.03 4.95 5.51
N ASP A 173 0.02 5.82 6.53
CA ASP A 173 -0.72 7.09 6.55
C ASP A 173 -0.26 8.01 5.42
N TRP A 174 1.06 8.10 5.19
CA TRP A 174 1.62 8.82 4.06
C TRP A 174 1.15 8.24 2.71
N MET A 175 1.24 6.92 2.51
CA MET A 175 0.73 6.27 1.29
C MET A 175 -0.75 6.57 1.07
N LYS A 176 -1.55 6.54 2.13
CA LYS A 176 -2.98 6.85 2.06
C LYS A 176 -3.24 8.27 1.55
N SER A 177 -2.40 9.25 1.94
CA SER A 177 -2.55 10.64 1.50
C SER A 177 -2.17 10.86 0.03
N LEU A 178 -1.39 9.95 -0.58
CA LEU A 178 -0.86 10.15 -1.93
C LEU A 178 -1.94 10.16 -3.02
N ALA A 179 -3.05 9.43 -2.84
CA ALA A 179 -4.15 9.45 -3.79
C ALA A 179 -4.84 10.82 -3.89
N ASP A 180 -4.72 11.64 -2.83
CA ASP A 180 -5.27 13.01 -2.81
C ASP A 180 -4.20 14.05 -3.15
N THR A 181 -2.94 13.86 -2.66
CA THR A 181 -1.86 14.85 -2.83
C THR A 181 -1.09 14.69 -4.13
N CYS A 182 -1.13 13.50 -4.74
CA CYS A 182 -0.47 13.12 -5.98
C CYS A 182 -1.47 12.52 -7.00
N ASP A 183 -2.75 12.90 -6.94
CA ASP A 183 -3.81 12.40 -7.82
C ASP A 183 -3.41 12.49 -9.29
N GLN A 184 -2.81 13.62 -9.70
CA GLN A 184 -2.24 13.82 -11.02
C GLN A 184 -1.10 14.85 -10.98
N PHE A 185 0.06 14.49 -11.51
CA PHE A 185 1.20 15.39 -11.61
C PHE A 185 2.06 15.12 -12.84
N THR A 186 2.95 16.06 -13.15
CA THR A 186 3.90 15.96 -14.26
C THR A 186 5.30 15.71 -13.74
N VAL A 187 5.99 14.80 -14.39
CA VAL A 187 7.41 14.48 -14.20
C VAL A 187 8.18 14.95 -15.43
N THR A 188 9.30 15.62 -15.22
CA THR A 188 10.22 15.98 -16.29
C THR A 188 11.48 15.12 -16.19
N GLY A 189 11.72 14.28 -17.18
CA GLY A 189 12.91 13.43 -17.26
C GLY A 189 14.18 14.24 -17.56
N SER A 190 15.33 13.62 -17.34
CA SER A 190 16.64 14.21 -17.65
C SER A 190 16.83 14.55 -19.14
N ASP A 191 16.06 13.90 -20.00
CA ASP A 191 15.96 14.16 -21.45
C ASP A 191 15.03 15.34 -21.80
N GLY A 192 14.42 15.99 -20.80
CA GLY A 192 13.40 17.04 -20.95
C GLY A 192 12.02 16.50 -21.36
N GLY A 193 11.88 15.19 -21.54
CA GLY A 193 10.60 14.54 -21.82
C GLY A 193 9.66 14.66 -20.64
N LYS A 194 8.38 14.99 -20.92
CA LYS A 194 7.35 15.11 -19.89
C LYS A 194 6.52 13.83 -19.84
N ARG A 195 6.19 13.42 -18.62
CA ARG A 195 5.33 12.29 -18.32
C ARG A 195 4.22 12.73 -17.38
N THR A 196 3.01 12.25 -17.59
CA THR A 196 1.88 12.46 -16.66
C THR A 196 1.74 11.24 -15.80
N VAL A 197 1.70 11.44 -14.49
CA VAL A 197 1.48 10.40 -13.50
C VAL A 197 0.12 10.62 -12.87
N GLN A 198 -0.66 9.57 -12.78
CA GLN A 198 -1.92 9.52 -12.04
C GLN A 198 -1.80 8.48 -10.93
N VAL A 199 -2.24 8.82 -9.72
CA VAL A 199 -2.24 7.94 -8.55
C VAL A 199 -3.66 7.83 -8.01
N VAL A 200 -4.13 6.60 -7.83
CA VAL A 200 -5.43 6.32 -7.23
C VAL A 200 -5.30 5.27 -6.14
N SER A 201 -6.16 5.32 -5.14
CA SER A 201 -6.22 4.24 -4.14
C SER A 201 -6.75 2.96 -4.78
N SER A 202 -6.15 1.82 -4.42
CA SER A 202 -6.64 0.49 -4.79
C SER A 202 -7.03 -0.32 -3.55
N SER A 203 -7.98 -1.24 -3.72
CA SER A 203 -8.39 -2.17 -2.66
C SER A 203 -7.30 -3.22 -2.42
N LEU A 204 -7.27 -3.76 -1.22
CA LEU A 204 -6.42 -4.90 -0.88
C LEU A 204 -7.22 -5.87 0.00
N PRO A 205 -6.90 -7.17 -0.03
CA PRO A 205 -7.48 -8.16 0.86
C PRO A 205 -7.38 -7.73 2.33
N ALA A 206 -8.36 -8.11 3.15
CA ALA A 206 -8.42 -7.75 4.57
C ALA A 206 -7.40 -8.55 5.40
N VAL A 207 -6.10 -8.33 5.19
CA VAL A 207 -4.99 -9.02 5.85
C VAL A 207 -4.08 -8.05 6.59
N GLY A 208 -3.31 -8.56 7.55
CA GLY A 208 -2.39 -7.78 8.38
C GLY A 208 -3.10 -6.84 9.36
N ASP A 209 -2.32 -6.01 10.05
CA ASP A 209 -2.78 -5.04 11.06
C ASP A 209 -3.03 -3.64 10.47
N GLY A 210 -2.61 -3.41 9.25
CA GLY A 210 -2.79 -2.19 8.47
C GLY A 210 -2.33 -2.43 7.04
N ARG A 211 -2.97 -1.78 6.08
CA ARG A 211 -2.66 -1.95 4.66
C ARG A 211 -3.02 -0.72 3.86
N GLN A 212 -2.32 -0.50 2.75
CA GLN A 212 -2.61 0.55 1.78
C GLN A 212 -2.23 0.07 0.39
N GLY A 213 -3.14 0.23 -0.57
CA GLY A 213 -2.93 -0.01 -2.00
C GLY A 213 -3.01 1.28 -2.80
N LEU A 214 -2.19 1.37 -3.84
CA LEU A 214 -2.20 2.44 -4.83
C LEU A 214 -2.04 1.82 -6.22
N THR A 215 -2.76 2.36 -7.19
CA THR A 215 -2.49 2.10 -8.61
C THR A 215 -1.95 3.37 -9.25
N LEU A 216 -0.83 3.25 -9.94
CA LEU A 216 -0.19 4.34 -10.67
C LEU A 216 -0.32 4.11 -12.18
N THR A 217 -0.63 5.17 -12.91
CA THR A 217 -0.54 5.19 -14.38
C THR A 217 0.44 6.28 -14.79
N VAL A 218 1.50 5.90 -15.48
CA VAL A 218 2.53 6.84 -16.00
C VAL A 218 2.46 6.84 -17.53
N GLN A 219 2.16 7.99 -18.11
CA GLN A 219 2.04 8.17 -19.56
C GLN A 219 3.11 9.11 -20.07
N GLY A 220 3.76 8.76 -21.15
CA GLY A 220 4.80 9.57 -21.77
C GLY A 220 5.31 8.96 -23.07
N THR A 221 6.57 9.27 -23.41
CA THR A 221 7.25 8.69 -24.56
C THR A 221 8.56 8.06 -24.14
N SER A 222 8.91 6.95 -24.75
CA SER A 222 10.23 6.31 -24.64
C SER A 222 10.74 6.03 -26.03
N ASN A 223 11.95 6.50 -26.35
CA ASN A 223 12.54 6.39 -27.70
C ASN A 223 11.62 6.93 -28.83
N GLY A 224 10.83 7.97 -28.53
CA GLY A 224 9.90 8.58 -29.47
C GLY A 224 8.54 7.88 -29.60
N GLU A 225 8.36 6.72 -29.00
CA GLU A 225 7.11 5.97 -29.02
C GLU A 225 6.28 6.23 -27.75
N PRO A 226 4.93 6.33 -27.87
CA PRO A 226 4.06 6.44 -26.70
C PRO A 226 4.18 5.21 -25.80
N VAL A 227 4.30 5.45 -24.49
CA VAL A 227 4.35 4.40 -23.47
C VAL A 227 3.37 4.73 -22.36
N THR A 228 2.62 3.73 -21.91
CA THR A 228 1.81 3.76 -20.70
C THR A 228 2.30 2.66 -19.78
N LEU A 229 2.80 3.04 -18.60
CA LEU A 229 3.17 2.12 -17.55
C LEU A 229 2.05 2.10 -16.51
N LYS A 230 1.57 0.93 -16.14
CA LYS A 230 0.62 0.75 -15.03
C LYS A 230 1.26 -0.09 -13.95
N LEU A 231 1.17 0.38 -12.71
CA LEU A 231 1.77 -0.25 -11.54
C LEU A 231 0.77 -0.31 -10.40
N ASP A 232 0.71 -1.43 -9.71
CA ASP A 232 0.15 -1.54 -8.37
C ASP A 232 1.27 -1.49 -7.35
N VAL A 233 1.01 -0.76 -6.27
CA VAL A 233 1.87 -0.68 -5.09
C VAL A 233 1.02 -1.04 -3.88
N ALA A 234 1.43 -2.08 -3.17
CA ALA A 234 0.70 -2.55 -2.00
C ALA A 234 1.64 -2.66 -0.81
N ALA A 235 1.18 -2.17 0.34
CA ALA A 235 1.89 -2.25 1.60
C ALA A 235 1.01 -2.86 2.68
N VAL A 236 1.58 -3.77 3.48
CA VAL A 236 0.90 -4.43 4.60
C VAL A 236 1.78 -4.42 5.83
N ARG A 237 1.20 -4.14 6.99
CA ARG A 237 1.85 -4.21 8.29
C ARG A 237 1.41 -5.45 9.06
N VAL A 238 2.37 -6.13 9.67
CA VAL A 238 2.17 -7.22 10.63
C VAL A 238 3.09 -6.98 11.82
N GLY A 239 2.55 -6.45 12.91
CA GLY A 239 3.34 -6.01 14.06
C GLY A 239 4.30 -4.89 13.73
N SER A 240 5.61 -5.13 13.90
CA SER A 240 6.70 -4.23 13.50
C SER A 240 7.26 -4.54 12.10
N SER A 241 6.78 -5.59 11.46
CA SER A 241 7.23 -6.03 10.14
C SER A 241 6.26 -5.55 9.06
N GLY A 242 6.79 -5.30 7.88
CA GLY A 242 6.02 -4.85 6.71
C GLY A 242 6.32 -5.66 5.47
N ILE A 243 5.33 -5.72 4.60
CA ILE A 243 5.42 -6.25 3.24
C ILE A 243 5.22 -5.08 2.29
N LEU A 244 5.99 -5.06 1.22
CA LEU A 244 5.84 -4.16 0.10
C LEU A 244 5.80 -4.96 -1.19
N VAL A 245 4.83 -4.66 -2.04
CA VAL A 245 4.69 -5.20 -3.40
C VAL A 245 4.66 -4.05 -4.38
N THR A 246 5.43 -4.15 -5.47
CA THR A 246 5.31 -3.29 -6.65
C THR A 246 5.12 -4.23 -7.84
N ASN A 247 3.99 -4.15 -8.52
CA ASN A 247 3.62 -5.04 -9.62
C ASN A 247 3.18 -4.22 -10.83
N GLY A 248 3.51 -4.67 -12.03
CA GLY A 248 3.01 -4.11 -13.28
C GLY A 248 4.09 -3.92 -14.34
N GLY A 249 3.74 -3.19 -15.39
CA GLY A 249 4.62 -2.97 -16.54
C GLY A 249 3.97 -2.19 -17.69
N PRO A 250 4.65 -2.09 -18.86
CA PRO A 250 4.13 -1.39 -20.03
C PRO A 250 2.85 -2.00 -20.62
N SER A 251 2.62 -3.29 -20.42
CA SER A 251 1.41 -3.98 -20.89
C SER A 251 0.24 -3.89 -19.92
N GLY A 252 0.43 -3.24 -18.76
CA GLY A 252 -0.58 -3.11 -17.72
C GLY A 252 -0.16 -3.76 -16.41
N VAL A 253 -1.14 -3.90 -15.52
CA VAL A 253 -1.00 -4.58 -14.23
C VAL A 253 -2.16 -5.56 -14.06
N ASP A 254 -1.84 -6.72 -13.56
CA ASP A 254 -2.82 -7.68 -13.05
C ASP A 254 -2.96 -7.45 -11.54
N HIS A 255 -4.12 -6.92 -11.14
CA HIS A 255 -4.40 -6.61 -9.74
C HIS A 255 -4.56 -7.86 -8.88
N ASP A 256 -5.13 -8.93 -9.44
CA ASP A 256 -5.34 -10.20 -8.72
C ASP A 256 -4.01 -10.82 -8.31
N SER A 257 -2.98 -10.72 -9.15
CA SER A 257 -1.60 -11.13 -8.79
C SER A 257 -1.03 -10.29 -7.63
N THR A 258 -1.35 -8.99 -7.57
CA THR A 258 -0.96 -8.13 -6.43
C THR A 258 -1.68 -8.57 -5.15
N GLU A 259 -2.98 -8.80 -5.22
CA GLU A 259 -3.78 -9.27 -4.07
C GLU A 259 -3.30 -10.64 -3.58
N THR A 260 -3.03 -11.57 -4.49
CA THR A 260 -2.48 -12.90 -4.17
C THR A 260 -1.12 -12.79 -3.47
N ALA A 261 -0.19 -11.98 -4.01
CA ALA A 261 1.12 -11.76 -3.40
C ALA A 261 1.00 -11.16 -1.98
N VAL A 262 0.07 -10.23 -1.78
CA VAL A 262 -0.22 -9.62 -0.47
C VAL A 262 -0.79 -10.65 0.50
N GLN A 263 -1.76 -11.46 0.06
CA GLN A 263 -2.42 -12.45 0.91
C GLN A 263 -1.46 -13.56 1.34
N GLN A 264 -0.79 -14.18 0.37
CA GLN A 264 0.15 -15.27 0.62
C GLN A 264 1.36 -14.78 1.43
N GLY A 265 1.90 -13.62 1.05
CA GLY A 265 3.00 -13.01 1.76
C GLY A 265 2.68 -12.69 3.22
N THR A 266 1.48 -12.17 3.50
CA THR A 266 1.04 -11.89 4.88
C THR A 266 0.93 -13.18 5.68
N GLN A 267 0.37 -14.24 5.10
CA GLN A 267 0.26 -15.53 5.75
C GLN A 267 1.64 -16.12 6.09
N ARG A 268 2.60 -16.08 5.14
CA ARG A 268 3.97 -16.54 5.35
C ARG A 268 4.67 -15.74 6.45
N LEU A 269 4.57 -14.41 6.42
CA LEU A 269 5.16 -13.54 7.44
C LEU A 269 4.59 -13.83 8.84
N GLN A 270 3.27 -14.01 8.96
CA GLN A 270 2.62 -14.39 10.22
C GLN A 270 3.11 -15.75 10.74
N GLN A 271 3.28 -16.74 9.87
CA GLN A 271 3.83 -18.05 10.24
C GLN A 271 5.27 -17.92 10.77
N VAL A 272 6.12 -17.16 10.10
CA VAL A 272 7.51 -16.89 10.54
C VAL A 272 7.54 -16.21 11.89
N LEU A 273 6.73 -15.17 12.09
CA LEU A 273 6.66 -14.43 13.35
C LEU A 273 6.10 -15.30 14.50
N ALA A 274 5.28 -16.31 14.17
CA ALA A 274 4.83 -17.33 15.10
C ALA A 274 5.87 -18.44 15.34
N GLY A 275 7.05 -18.39 14.68
CA GLY A 275 8.11 -19.40 14.78
C GLY A 275 7.84 -20.67 13.99
N LYS A 276 6.95 -20.62 13.01
CA LYS A 276 6.64 -21.72 12.09
C LYS A 276 7.43 -21.57 10.79
N THR A 277 7.68 -22.68 10.11
CA THR A 277 8.22 -22.67 8.74
C THR A 277 7.06 -22.53 7.76
N PRO A 278 7.05 -21.51 6.89
CA PRO A 278 6.02 -21.40 5.86
C PRO A 278 6.08 -22.58 4.90
N SER A 279 4.92 -23.13 4.57
CA SER A 279 4.77 -24.09 3.48
C SER A 279 4.10 -23.38 2.30
N PRO A 280 4.43 -23.75 1.05
CA PRO A 280 3.67 -23.27 -0.10
C PRO A 280 2.20 -23.64 0.08
N THR A 281 1.30 -22.73 -0.27
CA THR A 281 -0.13 -23.05 -0.30
C THR A 281 -0.34 -24.01 -1.47
N PRO A 282 -0.97 -25.19 -1.26
CA PRO A 282 -1.31 -26.06 -2.38
C PRO A 282 -2.23 -25.28 -3.32
N THR A 283 -1.82 -25.12 -4.57
CA THR A 283 -2.72 -24.65 -5.62
C THR A 283 -3.79 -25.70 -5.77
N THR A 284 -5.00 -25.46 -5.29
CA THR A 284 -6.15 -26.28 -5.63
C THR A 284 -6.43 -26.05 -7.10
N LEU A 285 -5.97 -26.97 -7.92
CA LEU A 285 -6.44 -27.08 -9.30
C LEU A 285 -7.91 -27.55 -9.23
N ASP A 286 -8.84 -26.64 -9.45
CA ASP A 286 -10.22 -26.94 -9.80
C ASP A 286 -10.36 -27.10 -11.31
#